data_6f05d7000a39bd6e504449a7acbabebe
#
_entry.id   6f05d7000a39bd6e504449a7acbabebe
#
_cell.length_a   1.000
_cell.length_b   1.000
_cell.length_c   1.000
_cell.angle_alpha   90.00
_cell.angle_beta   90.00
_cell.angle_gamma   90.00
#
_symmetry.space_group_name_H-M   'P 1'
#
loop_
_entity.id
_entity.type
_entity.pdbx_description
1 polymer ?
#
loop_
_entity_poly.entity_id
_entity_poly.type
_entity_poly.pdbx_seq_one_letter_code
_entity_poly.pdbx_strand_id
1 'polypeptide(L)'
;MKLILSVLLSLTFLFSQKLDPINPHLEKIKNMLENASRSGQVVMVEDFTGLAWPYCPAASFAIDSLLQTYPNNIKSIEWHTDGFQVDGFENFLVEEIRDVRGDMYEVGGIPHLQWNGVIAEVGGASNCDWEALYPGKEETLLELSGQEASYDIIVEGELDGTLFNYNVLVNLNSDFSNDNQYLELFIAQDSLRAWWSTCQDYHNCRFLGRDWITMEEDERLPLSISLEGESEVFSGSFDVAEYAEIFPLWEDSSINVIAAIQNSDTYEQYQVEVGNIMRIPFDRDEDGVLNLDDNCPEISNPDQEDLDGDLTGDACDPCNNLVYVPGNTNGDVTEANTYNPAIDVFDILTLSDLIDNEISSLSSCTEMDLLADESINQFDLIVLIDMVMSGS
;
A
#
# COMPACT_ATOMS: atom_id res chain seq x y z
N MET A 1 15.59 28.01 -38.67
CA MET A 1 14.90 26.78 -39.07
C MET A 1 14.74 26.00 -37.78
N LYS A 2 13.62 26.27 -37.09
CA LYS A 2 13.30 25.71 -35.78
C LYS A 2 12.64 24.33 -35.99
N LEU A 3 13.30 23.28 -35.53
CA LEU A 3 12.70 21.96 -35.41
C LEU A 3 11.69 22.02 -34.25
N ILE A 4 10.45 21.90 -34.60
CA ILE A 4 9.36 21.67 -33.62
C ILE A 4 9.35 20.17 -33.36
N LEU A 5 9.86 19.78 -32.20
CA LEU A 5 9.70 18.45 -31.67
C LEU A 5 8.27 18.41 -31.09
N SER A 6 7.36 17.79 -31.81
CA SER A 6 6.02 17.53 -31.28
C SER A 6 6.13 16.34 -30.33
N VAL A 7 6.11 16.65 -29.04
CA VAL A 7 5.80 15.69 -27.99
C VAL A 7 4.36 15.30 -28.20
N LEU A 8 4.11 14.05 -28.55
CA LEU A 8 2.79 13.45 -28.45
C LEU A 8 2.51 13.28 -26.94
N LEU A 9 1.87 14.28 -26.35
CA LEU A 9 1.13 14.08 -25.12
C LEU A 9 0.02 13.06 -25.44
N SER A 10 0.14 11.89 -24.85
CA SER A 10 -1.00 11.01 -24.70
C SER A 10 -1.98 11.71 -23.77
N LEU A 11 -3.03 12.33 -24.32
CA LEU A 11 -4.17 12.77 -23.56
C LEU A 11 -4.81 11.52 -22.94
N THR A 12 -4.49 11.23 -21.71
CA THR A 12 -5.34 10.43 -20.85
C THR A 12 -6.57 11.29 -20.56
N PHE A 13 -7.66 11.02 -21.22
CA PHE A 13 -8.95 11.62 -20.87
C PHE A 13 -9.33 11.10 -19.48
N LEU A 14 -9.14 11.94 -18.47
CA LEU A 14 -9.74 11.77 -17.17
C LEU A 14 -11.27 11.95 -17.35
N PHE A 15 -11.98 10.85 -17.43
CA PHE A 15 -13.43 10.86 -17.33
C PHE A 15 -13.79 10.66 -15.85
N SER A 16 -14.22 11.72 -15.21
CA SER A 16 -15.10 11.58 -14.05
C SER A 16 -16.36 10.85 -14.53
N GLN A 17 -16.50 9.59 -14.18
CA GLN A 17 -17.71 8.84 -14.46
C GLN A 17 -18.59 8.94 -13.21
N LYS A 18 -19.75 9.63 -13.33
CA LYS A 18 -20.85 9.33 -12.42
C LYS A 18 -21.07 7.84 -12.49
N LEU A 19 -21.06 7.17 -11.35
CA LEU A 19 -21.34 5.74 -11.28
C LEU A 19 -22.64 5.47 -12.07
N ASP A 20 -22.50 4.96 -13.28
CA ASP A 20 -23.54 4.09 -13.80
C ASP A 20 -23.67 2.95 -12.78
N PRO A 21 -24.87 2.49 -12.41
CA PRO A 21 -25.07 1.55 -11.30
C PRO A 21 -24.44 0.16 -11.51
N ILE A 22 -23.32 0.08 -12.20
CA ILE A 22 -22.77 -1.16 -12.74
C ILE A 22 -21.22 -1.17 -12.67
N ASN A 23 -20.67 -0.90 -11.50
CA ASN A 23 -19.45 -1.62 -11.15
C ASN A 23 -19.73 -2.45 -9.91
N PRO A 24 -20.16 -3.73 -10.06
CA PRO A 24 -20.50 -4.59 -8.92
C PRO A 24 -19.32 -4.81 -7.97
N HIS A 25 -18.10 -4.69 -8.49
CA HIS A 25 -16.87 -4.82 -7.76
C HIS A 25 -16.69 -3.64 -6.77
N LEU A 26 -16.79 -2.39 -7.21
CA LEU A 26 -16.70 -1.22 -6.34
C LEU A 26 -17.83 -1.17 -5.29
N GLU A 27 -19.05 -1.55 -5.67
CA GLU A 27 -20.16 -1.70 -4.71
C GLU A 27 -19.87 -2.77 -3.66
N LYS A 28 -19.16 -3.84 -4.02
CA LYS A 28 -18.79 -4.91 -3.11
C LYS A 28 -17.69 -4.45 -2.14
N ILE A 29 -16.63 -3.84 -2.65
CA ILE A 29 -15.58 -3.25 -1.82
C ILE A 29 -16.16 -2.19 -0.88
N LYS A 30 -17.06 -1.33 -1.38
CA LYS A 30 -17.80 -0.37 -0.56
C LYS A 30 -18.53 -1.07 0.58
N ASN A 31 -19.31 -2.10 0.31
CA ASN A 31 -20.06 -2.85 1.33
C ASN A 31 -19.13 -3.55 2.35
N MET A 32 -17.96 -4.02 1.93
CA MET A 32 -16.97 -4.63 2.82
C MET A 32 -16.35 -3.58 3.75
N LEU A 33 -16.06 -2.39 3.25
CA LEU A 33 -15.44 -1.30 4.01
C LEU A 33 -16.46 -0.53 4.87
N GLU A 34 -17.73 -0.43 4.48
CA GLU A 34 -18.82 0.08 5.33
C GLU A 34 -19.01 -0.74 6.62
N ASN A 35 -18.70 -2.03 6.56
CA ASN A 35 -18.70 -2.88 7.76
C ASN A 35 -17.48 -2.66 8.67
N ALA A 36 -16.43 -2.01 8.19
CA ALA A 36 -15.26 -1.62 8.96
C ALA A 36 -15.44 -0.28 9.69
N SER A 37 -16.69 0.08 10.03
CA SER A 37 -17.20 1.29 10.67
C SER A 37 -16.13 2.31 11.12
N ARG A 38 -15.75 3.23 10.24
CA ARG A 38 -15.06 4.45 10.62
C ARG A 38 -16.10 5.43 11.14
N SER A 39 -16.06 5.72 12.41
CA SER A 39 -17.05 6.60 13.06
C SER A 39 -16.64 8.07 13.09
N GLY A 40 -15.53 8.48 12.43
CA GLY A 40 -15.02 9.84 12.49
C GLY A 40 -14.12 10.21 11.29
N GLN A 41 -13.82 11.51 11.22
CA GLN A 41 -12.92 12.05 10.22
C GLN A 41 -11.50 11.50 10.40
N VAL A 42 -10.86 11.07 9.31
CA VAL A 42 -9.42 10.80 9.30
C VAL A 42 -8.69 12.11 9.07
N VAL A 43 -7.78 12.43 9.98
CA VAL A 43 -7.05 13.70 10.01
C VAL A 43 -5.84 13.63 9.11
N MET A 44 -5.67 14.59 8.21
CA MET A 44 -4.46 14.77 7.42
C MET A 44 -3.51 15.73 8.12
N VAL A 45 -2.24 15.36 8.20
CA VAL A 45 -1.16 16.25 8.65
C VAL A 45 -0.13 16.39 7.55
N GLU A 46 0.11 17.61 7.11
CA GLU A 46 1.24 17.94 6.25
C GLU A 46 2.38 18.50 7.11
N ASP A 47 3.50 17.77 7.17
CA ASP A 47 4.68 18.13 7.96
C ASP A 47 5.76 18.74 7.05
N PHE A 48 5.87 20.07 7.08
CA PHE A 48 6.97 20.78 6.43
C PHE A 48 8.17 20.75 7.36
N THR A 49 9.18 19.96 6.99
CA THR A 49 10.26 19.53 7.88
C THR A 49 11.63 19.56 7.19
N GLY A 50 12.68 19.11 7.87
CA GLY A 50 14.02 18.99 7.32
C GLY A 50 14.98 18.27 8.24
N LEU A 51 15.83 17.42 7.68
CA LEU A 51 16.74 16.53 8.42
C LEU A 51 17.85 17.24 9.18
N ALA A 52 18.27 18.41 8.70
CA ALA A 52 19.37 19.20 9.26
C ALA A 52 18.92 20.25 10.28
N TRP A 53 17.62 20.45 10.46
CA TRP A 53 17.07 21.50 11.31
C TRP A 53 16.84 21.03 12.74
N PRO A 54 17.26 21.81 13.76
CA PRO A 54 17.37 21.30 15.14
C PRO A 54 16.02 21.02 15.81
N TYR A 55 14.92 21.59 15.33
CA TYR A 55 13.60 21.45 15.94
C TYR A 55 12.68 20.49 15.18
N CYS A 56 13.00 20.16 13.94
CA CYS A 56 12.19 19.32 13.07
C CYS A 56 12.05 17.88 13.58
N PRO A 57 13.11 17.20 14.03
CA PRO A 57 13.00 15.80 14.44
C PRO A 57 11.92 15.55 15.50
N ALA A 58 11.84 16.43 16.49
CA ALA A 58 10.88 16.25 17.58
C ALA A 58 9.41 16.36 17.09
N ALA A 59 9.13 17.22 16.10
CA ALA A 59 7.81 17.34 15.52
C ALA A 59 7.47 16.10 14.68
N SER A 60 8.34 15.72 13.75
CA SER A 60 8.14 14.56 12.87
C SER A 60 8.02 13.25 13.66
N PHE A 61 8.84 13.04 14.72
CA PHE A 61 8.75 11.84 15.56
C PHE A 61 7.48 11.80 16.42
N ALA A 62 6.97 12.96 16.84
CA ALA A 62 5.68 13.00 17.52
C ALA A 62 4.54 12.58 16.58
N ILE A 63 4.58 13.00 15.30
CA ILE A 63 3.63 12.54 14.28
C ILE A 63 3.79 11.05 13.99
N ASP A 64 5.02 10.53 13.84
CA ASP A 64 5.27 9.08 13.67
C ASP A 64 4.68 8.27 14.84
N SER A 65 4.83 8.76 16.08
CA SER A 65 4.24 8.11 17.26
C SER A 65 2.70 8.13 17.24
N LEU A 66 2.08 9.21 16.73
CA LEU A 66 0.62 9.26 16.54
C LEU A 66 0.15 8.31 15.44
N LEU A 67 0.88 8.20 14.32
CA LEU A 67 0.58 7.25 13.25
C LEU A 67 0.60 5.80 13.74
N GLN A 68 1.53 5.47 14.65
CA GLN A 68 1.60 4.15 15.27
C GLN A 68 0.49 3.90 16.28
N THR A 69 0.11 4.93 17.05
CA THR A 69 -0.90 4.81 18.11
C THR A 69 -2.34 4.85 17.57
N TYR A 70 -2.57 5.67 16.55
CA TYR A 70 -3.88 5.95 15.96
C TYR A 70 -3.92 5.72 14.43
N PRO A 71 -3.51 4.55 13.91
CA PRO A 71 -3.28 4.33 12.47
C PRO A 71 -4.54 4.57 11.60
N ASN A 72 -5.73 4.47 12.19
CA ASN A 72 -7.01 4.66 11.50
C ASN A 72 -7.57 6.09 11.61
N ASN A 73 -6.94 6.97 12.41
CA ASN A 73 -7.46 8.31 12.68
C ASN A 73 -6.61 9.41 12.07
N ILE A 74 -5.35 9.11 11.71
CA ILE A 74 -4.42 10.09 11.17
C ILE A 74 -3.68 9.52 9.96
N LYS A 75 -3.44 10.38 8.97
CA LYS A 75 -2.50 10.18 7.88
C LYS A 75 -1.58 11.38 7.80
N SER A 76 -0.38 11.21 7.27
CA SER A 76 0.57 12.30 7.11
C SER A 76 1.22 12.30 5.75
N ILE A 77 1.82 13.44 5.40
CA ILE A 77 2.78 13.56 4.31
C ILE A 77 3.89 14.50 4.77
N GLU A 78 5.14 14.11 4.56
CA GLU A 78 6.30 14.94 4.88
C GLU A 78 6.80 15.68 3.65
N TRP A 79 6.96 17.01 3.77
CA TRP A 79 7.54 17.89 2.76
C TRP A 79 8.90 18.41 3.26
N HIS A 80 9.99 17.84 2.75
CA HIS A 80 11.33 18.21 3.18
C HIS A 80 11.84 19.46 2.45
N THR A 81 12.49 20.37 3.19
CA THR A 81 13.01 21.65 2.66
C THR A 81 14.51 21.63 2.37
N ASP A 82 15.23 20.69 2.96
CA ASP A 82 16.65 20.44 2.67
C ASP A 82 16.80 19.03 2.12
N GLY A 83 17.63 18.88 1.10
CA GLY A 83 17.88 17.58 0.52
C GLY A 83 18.23 16.56 1.58
N PHE A 84 17.83 15.33 1.38
CA PHE A 84 18.38 14.24 2.13
C PHE A 84 19.89 14.23 1.93
N GLN A 85 20.63 14.78 2.88
CA GLN A 85 22.08 14.57 2.94
C GLN A 85 22.36 13.18 3.52
N VAL A 86 21.86 12.15 2.85
CA VAL A 86 22.42 10.83 2.94
C VAL A 86 23.57 10.82 1.95
N ASP A 87 24.77 10.49 2.38
CA ASP A 87 25.98 10.50 1.54
C ASP A 87 25.70 10.00 0.11
N GLY A 88 25.75 10.90 -0.87
CA GLY A 88 25.59 10.59 -2.30
C GLY A 88 24.21 10.80 -2.91
N PHE A 89 23.20 11.28 -2.20
CA PHE A 89 21.84 11.44 -2.72
C PHE A 89 21.36 12.90 -2.67
N GLU A 90 21.74 13.70 -3.63
CA GLU A 90 21.42 15.14 -3.70
C GLU A 90 20.01 15.46 -4.23
N ASN A 91 19.19 14.47 -4.68
CA ASN A 91 17.99 14.72 -5.49
C ASN A 91 16.69 14.15 -4.92
N PHE A 92 16.39 14.40 -3.63
CA PHE A 92 15.14 13.90 -3.04
C PHE A 92 14.04 14.95 -2.87
N LEU A 93 14.25 16.15 -3.39
CA LEU A 93 13.32 17.24 -3.22
C LEU A 93 12.40 17.35 -4.42
N VAL A 94 11.13 17.32 -4.16
CA VAL A 94 10.09 17.84 -5.03
C VAL A 94 9.88 19.32 -4.67
N GLU A 95 10.92 20.15 -4.92
CA GLU A 95 10.95 21.55 -4.48
C GLU A 95 9.74 22.33 -4.96
N GLU A 96 9.34 22.13 -6.21
CA GLU A 96 8.19 22.82 -6.80
C GLU A 96 6.89 22.49 -6.06
N ILE A 97 6.62 21.20 -5.82
CA ILE A 97 5.41 20.75 -5.13
C ILE A 97 5.41 21.28 -3.69
N ARG A 98 6.53 21.11 -2.98
CA ARG A 98 6.70 21.62 -1.61
C ARG A 98 6.47 23.13 -1.54
N ASP A 99 7.01 23.90 -2.47
CA ASP A 99 6.90 25.34 -2.49
C ASP A 99 5.46 25.78 -2.75
N VAL A 100 4.77 25.16 -3.71
CA VAL A 100 3.34 25.43 -3.98
C VAL A 100 2.48 25.10 -2.75
N ARG A 101 2.68 23.91 -2.14
CA ARG A 101 1.95 23.54 -0.90
C ARG A 101 2.31 24.46 0.27
N GLY A 102 3.56 24.83 0.41
CA GLY A 102 4.05 25.76 1.44
C GLY A 102 3.48 27.16 1.28
N ASP A 103 3.39 27.66 0.06
CA ASP A 103 2.79 28.97 -0.25
C ASP A 103 1.28 28.97 0.03
N MET A 104 0.56 27.88 -0.26
CA MET A 104 -0.87 27.74 0.06
C MET A 104 -1.14 27.91 1.55
N TYR A 105 -0.26 27.40 2.42
CA TYR A 105 -0.40 27.48 3.87
C TYR A 105 0.43 28.58 4.53
N GLU A 106 1.03 29.46 3.73
CA GLU A 106 1.87 30.57 4.22
C GLU A 106 3.00 30.06 5.16
N VAL A 107 3.65 28.95 4.82
CA VAL A 107 4.71 28.33 5.62
C VAL A 107 5.92 29.25 5.73
N GLY A 108 6.04 29.96 6.86
CA GLY A 108 7.12 30.92 7.10
C GLY A 108 8.35 30.35 7.81
N GLY A 109 8.34 29.08 8.18
CA GLY A 109 9.45 28.41 8.87
C GLY A 109 9.09 26.99 9.28
N ILE A 110 10.12 26.15 9.52
CA ILE A 110 9.96 24.73 9.85
C ILE A 110 10.52 24.41 11.25
N PRO A 111 10.01 23.33 11.91
CA PRO A 111 8.89 22.48 11.47
C PRO A 111 7.57 23.24 11.49
N HIS A 112 6.70 22.94 10.49
CA HIS A 112 5.35 23.47 10.41
C HIS A 112 4.42 22.28 10.12
N LEU A 113 3.51 22.01 11.03
CA LEU A 113 2.47 21.00 10.91
C LEU A 113 1.17 21.68 10.50
N GLN A 114 0.63 21.26 9.37
CA GLN A 114 -0.65 21.76 8.88
C GLN A 114 -1.71 20.66 9.01
N TRP A 115 -2.60 20.81 10.00
CA TRP A 115 -3.65 19.86 10.31
C TRP A 115 -4.92 20.18 9.51
N ASN A 116 -5.42 19.19 8.77
CA ASN A 116 -6.60 19.31 7.89
C ASN A 116 -6.61 20.59 7.04
N GLY A 117 -5.43 21.08 6.67
CA GLY A 117 -5.28 22.30 5.86
C GLY A 117 -5.58 23.63 6.57
N VAL A 118 -6.11 23.64 7.81
CA VAL A 118 -6.61 24.85 8.48
C VAL A 118 -5.97 25.17 9.82
N ILE A 119 -5.38 24.22 10.53
CA ILE A 119 -4.71 24.47 11.81
C ILE A 119 -3.21 24.35 11.60
N ALA A 120 -2.48 25.44 11.86
CA ALA A 120 -1.04 25.49 11.78
C ALA A 120 -0.40 25.39 13.17
N GLU A 121 0.52 24.46 13.35
CA GLU A 121 1.40 24.38 14.51
C GLU A 121 2.85 24.56 14.04
N VAL A 122 3.50 25.65 14.48
CA VAL A 122 4.86 25.98 14.08
C VAL A 122 5.82 25.81 15.23
N GLY A 123 6.96 25.14 14.97
CA GLY A 123 8.01 24.92 15.95
C GLY A 123 8.00 23.51 16.52
N GLY A 124 9.13 23.15 17.13
CA GLY A 124 9.37 21.84 17.73
C GLY A 124 10.18 21.97 19.02
N ALA A 125 10.70 20.85 19.51
CA ALA A 125 11.60 20.82 20.66
C ALA A 125 13.04 20.59 20.22
N SER A 126 14.00 21.17 20.92
CA SER A 126 15.40 20.86 20.73
C SER A 126 15.72 19.45 21.29
N ASN A 127 16.81 18.87 20.81
CA ASN A 127 17.31 17.58 21.29
C ASN A 127 16.42 16.35 21.03
N CYS A 128 15.58 16.41 19.97
CA CYS A 128 14.70 15.29 19.56
C CYS A 128 13.71 14.84 20.65
N ASP A 129 13.39 15.73 21.60
CA ASP A 129 12.45 15.47 22.69
C ASP A 129 11.01 15.53 22.18
N TRP A 130 10.59 14.48 21.47
CA TRP A 130 9.26 14.37 20.90
C TRP A 130 8.18 14.07 21.95
N GLU A 131 8.55 13.38 23.05
CA GLU A 131 7.62 13.05 24.14
C GLU A 131 7.04 14.33 24.79
N ALA A 132 7.81 15.42 24.81
CA ALA A 132 7.33 16.69 25.31
C ALA A 132 6.26 17.34 24.42
N LEU A 133 6.28 17.05 23.12
CA LEU A 133 5.32 17.57 22.14
C LEU A 133 4.08 16.69 21.96
N TYR A 134 4.22 15.38 22.18
CA TYR A 134 3.20 14.38 21.92
C TYR A 134 1.82 14.70 22.50
N PRO A 135 1.68 15.08 23.79
CA PRO A 135 0.36 15.31 24.38
C PRO A 135 -0.45 16.43 23.70
N GLY A 136 0.23 17.51 23.28
CA GLY A 136 -0.45 18.60 22.58
C GLY A 136 -0.92 18.20 21.20
N LYS A 137 -0.11 17.40 20.48
CA LYS A 137 -0.46 16.91 19.15
C LYS A 137 -1.54 15.83 19.20
N GLU A 138 -1.53 15.00 20.23
CA GLU A 138 -2.59 14.03 20.50
C GLU A 138 -3.92 14.73 20.78
N GLU A 139 -3.91 15.82 21.56
CA GLU A 139 -5.11 16.64 21.82
C GLU A 139 -5.69 17.19 20.50
N THR A 140 -4.85 17.79 19.66
CA THR A 140 -5.27 18.30 18.33
C THR A 140 -5.85 17.18 17.46
N LEU A 141 -5.19 16.01 17.41
CA LEU A 141 -5.68 14.85 16.66
C LEU A 141 -7.05 14.39 17.15
N LEU A 142 -7.22 14.21 18.47
CA LEU A 142 -8.46 13.69 19.04
C LEU A 142 -9.62 14.68 18.88
N GLU A 143 -9.37 15.99 18.93
CA GLU A 143 -10.36 17.02 18.65
C GLU A 143 -10.85 16.95 17.20
N LEU A 144 -9.92 16.86 16.24
CA LEU A 144 -10.26 16.81 14.80
C LEU A 144 -10.91 15.47 14.41
N SER A 145 -10.36 14.35 14.85
CA SER A 145 -10.89 13.02 14.51
C SER A 145 -12.22 12.69 15.19
N GLY A 146 -12.61 13.47 16.20
CA GLY A 146 -13.94 13.38 16.84
C GLY A 146 -15.07 14.00 16.03
N GLN A 147 -14.77 14.66 14.90
CA GLN A 147 -15.78 15.22 14.00
C GLN A 147 -16.38 14.12 13.12
N GLU A 148 -17.64 14.33 12.70
CA GLU A 148 -18.26 13.42 11.72
C GLU A 148 -17.60 13.56 10.36
N ALA A 149 -17.31 12.42 9.72
CA ALA A 149 -16.75 12.40 8.37
C ALA A 149 -17.82 12.76 7.34
N SER A 150 -17.62 13.84 6.60
CA SER A 150 -18.53 14.22 5.50
C SER A 150 -18.38 13.32 4.29
N TYR A 151 -17.24 12.65 4.14
CA TYR A 151 -16.93 11.77 3.02
C TYR A 151 -16.33 10.46 3.51
N ASP A 152 -16.57 9.39 2.76
CA ASP A 152 -15.73 8.20 2.77
C ASP A 152 -14.94 8.14 1.47
N ILE A 153 -13.67 7.76 1.58
CA ILE A 153 -12.78 7.56 0.44
C ILE A 153 -12.32 6.12 0.44
N ILE A 154 -12.37 5.49 -0.72
CA ILE A 154 -11.81 4.17 -0.96
C ILE A 154 -10.81 4.30 -2.10
N VAL A 155 -9.58 3.89 -1.86
CA VAL A 155 -8.54 3.81 -2.89
C VAL A 155 -8.33 2.34 -3.22
N GLU A 156 -8.52 1.97 -4.46
CA GLU A 156 -8.18 0.65 -4.98
C GLU A 156 -7.23 0.77 -6.17
N GLY A 157 -6.54 -0.29 -6.50
CA GLY A 157 -5.68 -0.28 -7.67
C GLY A 157 -4.89 -1.57 -7.86
N GLU A 158 -4.31 -1.70 -9.05
CA GLU A 158 -3.53 -2.86 -9.44
C GLU A 158 -2.24 -2.40 -10.14
N LEU A 159 -1.13 -3.04 -9.76
CA LEU A 159 0.15 -2.89 -10.46
C LEU A 159 0.25 -3.94 -11.57
N ASP A 160 0.10 -3.50 -12.84
CA ASP A 160 0.31 -4.34 -14.02
C ASP A 160 1.68 -4.02 -14.64
N GLY A 161 2.66 -4.87 -14.37
CA GLY A 161 4.04 -4.62 -14.74
C GLY A 161 4.60 -3.40 -13.98
N THR A 162 4.79 -2.28 -14.68
CA THR A 162 5.22 -1.00 -14.07
C THR A 162 4.11 0.03 -14.01
N LEU A 163 2.95 -0.24 -14.60
CA LEU A 163 1.82 0.67 -14.62
C LEU A 163 0.89 0.39 -13.45
N PHE A 164 0.78 1.33 -12.54
CA PHE A 164 -0.21 1.27 -11.47
C PHE A 164 -1.51 1.94 -11.94
N ASN A 165 -2.58 1.15 -12.02
CA ASN A 165 -3.92 1.64 -12.32
C ASN A 165 -4.69 1.78 -11.02
N TYR A 166 -5.36 2.90 -10.81
CA TYR A 166 -6.12 3.15 -9.59
C TYR A 166 -7.54 3.63 -9.86
N ASN A 167 -8.42 3.35 -8.90
CA ASN A 167 -9.73 3.97 -8.77
C ASN A 167 -9.85 4.57 -7.35
N VAL A 168 -10.40 5.77 -7.27
CA VAL A 168 -10.75 6.40 -6.02
C VAL A 168 -12.25 6.62 -6.00
N LEU A 169 -12.94 5.87 -5.13
CA LEU A 169 -14.38 6.06 -4.88
C LEU A 169 -14.55 7.06 -3.74
N VAL A 170 -15.32 8.10 -3.99
CA VAL A 170 -15.71 9.09 -3.00
C VAL A 170 -17.21 8.98 -2.74
N ASN A 171 -17.61 8.76 -1.49
CA ASN A 171 -19.00 8.74 -1.06
C ASN A 171 -19.30 9.96 -0.19
N LEU A 172 -20.45 10.57 -0.36
CA LEU A 172 -20.90 11.67 0.46
C LEU A 172 -21.84 11.17 1.57
N ASN A 173 -21.48 11.38 2.83
CA ASN A 173 -22.18 10.87 4.01
C ASN A 173 -23.27 11.81 4.54
N SER A 174 -23.26 13.08 4.13
CA SER A 174 -24.27 14.07 4.50
C SER A 174 -24.37 15.14 3.43
N ASP A 175 -25.55 15.75 3.26
CA ASP A 175 -25.71 16.85 2.30
C ASP A 175 -24.64 17.92 2.55
N PHE A 176 -23.90 18.25 1.52
CA PHE A 176 -22.79 19.20 1.61
C PHE A 176 -22.79 20.15 0.42
N SER A 177 -22.48 21.42 0.67
CA SER A 177 -22.29 22.38 -0.42
C SER A 177 -20.92 22.12 -1.07
N ASN A 178 -20.95 21.71 -2.32
CA ASN A 178 -19.77 21.28 -3.06
C ASN A 178 -19.00 22.37 -3.77
N ASP A 179 -19.25 23.63 -3.47
CA ASP A 179 -18.54 24.69 -4.16
C ASP A 179 -17.04 24.59 -3.85
N ASN A 180 -16.23 24.34 -4.90
CA ASN A 180 -14.77 24.32 -4.89
C ASN A 180 -14.11 23.17 -4.10
N GLN A 181 -14.71 21.99 -4.07
CA GLN A 181 -14.09 20.80 -3.51
C GLN A 181 -13.50 19.90 -4.57
N TYR A 182 -12.32 19.38 -4.30
CA TYR A 182 -11.51 18.59 -5.21
C TYR A 182 -10.99 17.36 -4.50
N LEU A 183 -10.86 16.29 -5.27
CA LEU A 183 -10.03 15.16 -4.88
C LEU A 183 -8.58 15.49 -5.21
N GLU A 184 -7.74 15.56 -4.18
CA GLU A 184 -6.30 15.72 -4.30
C GLU A 184 -5.61 14.36 -4.19
N LEU A 185 -4.66 14.09 -5.09
CA LEU A 185 -3.93 12.82 -5.15
C LEU A 185 -2.43 13.08 -5.05
N PHE A 186 -1.81 12.40 -4.08
CA PHE A 186 -0.36 12.47 -3.87
C PHE A 186 0.25 11.08 -3.96
N ILE A 187 1.50 11.02 -4.40
CA ILE A 187 2.36 9.85 -4.26
C ILE A 187 3.33 10.11 -3.13
N ALA A 188 3.41 9.17 -2.19
CA ALA A 188 4.31 9.25 -1.06
C ALA A 188 5.06 7.94 -0.84
N GLN A 189 6.32 8.05 -0.41
CA GLN A 189 7.16 6.93 -0.04
C GLN A 189 7.25 6.83 1.48
N ASP A 190 6.77 5.73 2.06
CA ASP A 190 6.81 5.53 3.50
C ASP A 190 8.10 4.85 3.97
N SER A 191 8.43 5.08 5.24
CA SER A 191 9.48 4.38 5.97
C SER A 191 10.89 4.52 5.39
N LEU A 192 11.15 5.62 4.68
CA LEU A 192 12.48 5.88 4.14
C LEU A 192 13.45 6.27 5.27
N ARG A 193 14.46 5.44 5.49
CA ARG A 193 15.43 5.63 6.56
C ARG A 193 16.42 6.76 6.26
N ALA A 194 16.44 7.80 7.09
CA ALA A 194 17.28 8.97 6.94
C ALA A 194 18.08 9.28 8.20
N TRP A 195 19.23 9.97 8.02
CA TRP A 195 20.06 10.46 9.12
C TRP A 195 19.57 11.82 9.59
N TRP A 196 19.06 11.89 10.81
CA TRP A 196 18.63 13.13 11.42
C TRP A 196 19.81 13.76 12.20
N SER A 197 20.38 14.83 11.66
CA SER A 197 21.66 15.39 12.12
C SER A 197 21.62 15.87 13.57
N THR A 198 20.50 16.39 14.04
CA THR A 198 20.33 16.86 15.43
C THR A 198 20.30 15.71 16.42
N CYS A 199 19.62 14.61 16.06
CA CYS A 199 19.52 13.42 16.89
C CYS A 199 20.79 12.56 16.84
N GLN A 200 21.62 12.73 15.81
CA GLN A 200 22.76 11.88 15.51
C GLN A 200 22.36 10.40 15.41
N ASP A 201 21.20 10.14 14.81
CA ASP A 201 20.63 8.79 14.64
C ASP A 201 19.82 8.67 13.36
N TYR A 202 19.57 7.43 12.96
CA TYR A 202 18.74 7.10 11.80
C TYR A 202 17.30 6.82 12.22
N HIS A 203 16.36 7.57 11.65
CA HIS A 203 14.93 7.34 11.80
C HIS A 203 14.25 7.33 10.45
N ASN A 204 13.07 6.74 10.38
CA ASN A 204 12.27 6.71 9.16
C ASN A 204 11.55 8.04 8.96
N CYS A 205 11.63 8.58 7.75
CA CYS A 205 10.68 9.57 7.27
C CYS A 205 9.38 8.85 6.91
N ARG A 206 8.25 9.43 7.27
CA ARG A 206 6.95 8.81 7.10
C ARG A 206 6.18 9.51 5.98
N PHE A 207 5.76 8.72 4.98
CA PHE A 207 4.99 9.23 3.85
C PHE A 207 5.66 10.46 3.20
N LEU A 208 6.93 10.34 2.86
CA LEU A 208 7.67 11.40 2.16
C LEU A 208 7.01 11.70 0.82
N GLY A 209 6.55 12.94 0.62
CA GLY A 209 5.91 13.38 -0.61
C GLY A 209 6.83 13.24 -1.81
N ARG A 210 6.34 12.60 -2.89
CA ARG A 210 7.08 12.37 -4.13
C ARG A 210 6.44 13.07 -5.31
N ASP A 211 5.11 13.14 -5.31
CA ASP A 211 4.36 13.80 -6.38
C ASP A 211 3.00 14.30 -5.87
N TRP A 212 2.45 15.29 -6.57
CA TRP A 212 1.09 15.77 -6.43
C TRP A 212 0.42 15.69 -7.80
N ILE A 213 -0.23 14.57 -8.09
CA ILE A 213 -0.79 14.23 -9.40
C ILE A 213 -1.80 15.29 -9.88
N THR A 214 -2.52 15.93 -8.95
CA THR A 214 -3.58 16.92 -9.23
C THR A 214 -3.13 18.36 -9.05
N MET A 215 -1.83 18.64 -9.13
CA MET A 215 -1.27 19.97 -8.87
C MET A 215 -1.69 21.00 -9.92
N GLU A 216 -1.63 20.64 -11.19
CA GLU A 216 -1.94 21.55 -12.29
C GLU A 216 -3.45 21.76 -12.45
N GLU A 217 -3.86 22.95 -12.91
CA GLU A 217 -5.29 23.31 -13.02
C GLU A 217 -6.10 22.37 -13.93
N ASP A 218 -5.48 21.83 -14.98
CA ASP A 218 -6.10 20.91 -15.92
C ASP A 218 -6.11 19.42 -15.44
N GLU A 219 -5.38 19.14 -14.38
CA GLU A 219 -5.33 17.82 -13.73
C GLU A 219 -6.25 17.72 -12.51
N ARG A 220 -6.80 18.85 -12.06
CA ARG A 220 -7.69 18.89 -10.90
C ARG A 220 -8.96 18.08 -11.09
N LEU A 221 -9.38 17.40 -10.03
CA LEU A 221 -10.51 16.48 -10.00
C LEU A 221 -11.66 17.08 -9.14
N PRO A 222 -12.50 17.98 -9.69
CA PRO A 222 -13.60 18.58 -8.95
C PRO A 222 -14.69 17.57 -8.63
N LEU A 223 -15.22 17.59 -7.39
CA LEU A 223 -16.35 16.77 -7.00
C LEU A 223 -17.66 17.36 -7.58
N SER A 224 -18.52 16.47 -8.09
CA SER A 224 -19.85 16.81 -8.62
C SER A 224 -21.01 16.31 -7.74
N ILE A 225 -20.73 15.56 -6.68
CA ILE A 225 -21.72 15.02 -5.73
C ILE A 225 -22.10 16.06 -4.67
N SER A 226 -23.37 16.12 -4.26
CA SER A 226 -23.88 17.14 -3.32
C SER A 226 -24.95 16.65 -2.35
N LEU A 227 -25.50 15.47 -2.56
CA LEU A 227 -26.53 14.90 -1.71
C LEU A 227 -26.01 13.66 -1.01
N GLU A 228 -26.47 13.45 0.22
CA GLU A 228 -26.16 12.26 1.01
C GLU A 228 -26.40 10.97 0.20
N GLY A 229 -25.42 10.07 0.22
CA GLY A 229 -25.44 8.80 -0.49
C GLY A 229 -25.03 8.86 -1.95
N GLU A 230 -24.75 10.05 -2.52
CA GLU A 230 -24.13 10.13 -3.84
C GLU A 230 -22.67 9.69 -3.78
N SER A 231 -22.21 9.10 -4.88
CA SER A 231 -20.83 8.62 -5.01
C SER A 231 -20.26 9.03 -6.38
N GLU A 232 -18.96 9.22 -6.42
CA GLU A 232 -18.20 9.53 -7.63
C GLU A 232 -16.91 8.71 -7.67
N VAL A 233 -16.50 8.24 -8.86
CA VAL A 233 -15.25 7.47 -9.06
C VAL A 233 -14.30 8.26 -9.95
N PHE A 234 -13.07 8.35 -9.50
CA PHE A 234 -11.95 8.92 -10.24
C PHE A 234 -10.96 7.82 -10.57
N SER A 235 -10.64 7.65 -11.85
CA SER A 235 -9.72 6.61 -12.32
C SER A 235 -8.51 7.22 -12.99
N GLY A 236 -7.36 6.61 -12.81
CA GLY A 236 -6.12 7.06 -13.42
C GLY A 236 -5.03 5.99 -13.36
N SER A 237 -3.85 6.35 -13.82
CA SER A 237 -2.68 5.48 -13.75
C SER A 237 -1.39 6.29 -13.73
N PHE A 238 -0.33 5.71 -13.17
CA PHE A 238 1.02 6.23 -13.28
C PHE A 238 2.03 5.08 -13.44
N ASP A 239 3.18 5.37 -14.05
CA ASP A 239 4.25 4.38 -14.27
C ASP A 239 5.27 4.46 -13.12
N VAL A 240 5.33 3.45 -12.26
CA VAL A 240 6.29 3.39 -11.14
C VAL A 240 7.74 3.39 -11.61
N ALA A 241 8.02 2.95 -12.85
CA ALA A 241 9.37 2.95 -13.39
C ALA A 241 9.88 4.37 -13.67
N GLU A 242 9.00 5.32 -14.03
CA GLU A 242 9.37 6.72 -14.22
C GLU A 242 9.84 7.34 -12.90
N TYR A 243 9.16 7.04 -11.79
CA TYR A 243 9.56 7.48 -10.46
C TYR A 243 10.84 6.79 -9.97
N ALA A 244 11.00 5.50 -10.24
CA ALA A 244 12.20 4.74 -9.88
C ALA A 244 13.47 5.27 -10.60
N GLU A 245 13.34 5.85 -11.80
CA GLU A 245 14.45 6.53 -12.48
C GLU A 245 14.85 7.85 -11.79
N ILE A 246 13.90 8.55 -11.18
CA ILE A 246 14.11 9.84 -10.52
C ILE A 246 14.55 9.64 -9.07
N PHE A 247 13.98 8.66 -8.35
CA PHE A 247 14.19 8.43 -6.94
C PHE A 247 15.02 7.16 -6.68
N PRO A 248 16.34 7.27 -6.43
CA PRO A 248 17.26 6.12 -6.34
C PRO A 248 16.97 5.11 -5.22
N LEU A 249 16.18 5.50 -4.20
CA LEU A 249 15.75 4.62 -3.11
C LEU A 249 14.27 4.21 -3.26
N TRP A 250 13.78 4.22 -4.49
CA TRP A 250 12.41 3.80 -4.78
C TRP A 250 12.26 2.29 -4.56
N GLU A 251 11.29 1.91 -3.74
CA GLU A 251 10.88 0.54 -3.50
C GLU A 251 9.35 0.49 -3.60
N ASP A 252 8.78 -0.23 -4.55
CA ASP A 252 7.33 -0.28 -4.80
C ASP A 252 6.54 -0.62 -3.53
N SER A 253 7.08 -1.51 -2.69
CA SER A 253 6.46 -1.88 -1.41
C SER A 253 6.32 -0.74 -0.41
N SER A 254 7.06 0.37 -0.59
CA SER A 254 7.00 1.56 0.26
C SER A 254 6.14 2.69 -0.31
N ILE A 255 5.62 2.53 -1.54
CA ILE A 255 4.87 3.57 -2.24
C ILE A 255 3.40 3.53 -1.88
N ASN A 256 2.85 4.72 -1.68
CA ASN A 256 1.46 4.91 -1.29
C ASN A 256 0.82 6.01 -2.14
N VAL A 257 -0.45 5.82 -2.47
CA VAL A 257 -1.32 6.86 -2.99
C VAL A 257 -2.09 7.45 -1.81
N ILE A 258 -2.03 8.75 -1.66
CA ILE A 258 -2.80 9.51 -0.66
C ILE A 258 -3.90 10.24 -1.42
N ALA A 259 -5.15 10.00 -1.04
CA ALA A 259 -6.33 10.64 -1.60
C ALA A 259 -6.99 11.51 -0.52
N ALA A 260 -7.16 12.80 -0.77
CA ALA A 260 -7.76 13.73 0.18
C ALA A 260 -8.83 14.60 -0.50
N ILE A 261 -9.93 14.86 0.19
CA ILE A 261 -10.91 15.86 -0.26
C ILE A 261 -10.54 17.21 0.34
N GLN A 262 -10.25 18.18 -0.51
CA GLN A 262 -9.83 19.53 -0.11
C GLN A 262 -10.65 20.62 -0.79
N ASN A 263 -10.94 21.68 -0.06
CA ASN A 263 -11.55 22.90 -0.61
C ASN A 263 -10.44 23.80 -1.18
N SER A 264 -10.57 24.25 -2.43
CA SER A 264 -9.54 25.09 -3.07
C SER A 264 -9.46 26.51 -2.57
N ASP A 265 -10.52 27.04 -1.91
CA ASP A 265 -10.55 28.40 -1.41
C ASP A 265 -10.07 28.52 0.04
N THR A 266 -10.44 27.54 0.88
CA THR A 266 -10.13 27.53 2.31
C THR A 266 -8.98 26.61 2.66
N TYR A 267 -8.59 25.74 1.74
CA TYR A 267 -7.62 24.66 1.90
C TYR A 267 -8.00 23.60 2.95
N GLU A 268 -9.21 23.68 3.50
CA GLU A 268 -9.72 22.71 4.47
C GLU A 268 -9.82 21.32 3.86
N GLN A 269 -9.29 20.34 4.55
CA GLN A 269 -9.35 18.93 4.17
C GLN A 269 -10.42 18.23 5.01
N TYR A 270 -11.34 17.54 4.34
CA TYR A 270 -12.53 16.95 4.96
C TYR A 270 -12.38 15.45 5.22
N GLN A 271 -11.52 14.78 4.46
CA GLN A 271 -11.25 13.35 4.61
C GLN A 271 -9.98 12.99 3.86
N VAL A 272 -9.30 11.95 4.32
CA VAL A 272 -8.11 11.40 3.66
C VAL A 272 -8.08 9.87 3.76
N GLU A 273 -7.60 9.22 2.73
CA GLU A 273 -7.31 7.79 2.69
C GLU A 273 -5.94 7.54 2.07
N VAL A 274 -5.29 6.47 2.50
CA VAL A 274 -3.97 6.07 2.00
C VAL A 274 -4.02 4.60 1.59
N GLY A 275 -3.65 4.34 0.34
CA GLY A 275 -3.49 3.00 -0.20
C GLY A 275 -2.05 2.72 -0.59
N ASN A 276 -1.45 1.64 -0.07
CA ASN A 276 -0.15 1.17 -0.52
C ASN A 276 -0.30 0.44 -1.85
N ILE A 277 0.48 0.79 -2.88
CA ILE A 277 0.32 0.24 -4.25
C ILE A 277 0.46 -1.28 -4.35
N MET A 278 1.11 -1.91 -3.36
CA MET A 278 1.25 -3.37 -3.27
C MET A 278 0.22 -4.02 -2.35
N ARG A 279 -0.59 -3.21 -1.62
CA ARG A 279 -1.50 -3.68 -0.57
C ARG A 279 -2.87 -3.02 -0.61
N ILE A 280 -3.18 -2.27 -1.66
CA ILE A 280 -4.51 -1.69 -1.82
C ILE A 280 -5.54 -2.82 -1.89
N PRO A 281 -6.71 -2.67 -1.24
CA PRO A 281 -7.78 -3.64 -1.34
C PRO A 281 -8.15 -3.87 -2.81
N PHE A 282 -7.85 -5.04 -3.31
CA PHE A 282 -8.13 -5.48 -4.66
C PHE A 282 -8.57 -6.93 -4.61
N ASP A 283 -9.57 -7.29 -5.38
CA ASP A 283 -10.11 -8.64 -5.52
C ASP A 283 -9.95 -9.01 -6.99
N ARG A 284 -8.82 -9.65 -7.34
CA ARG A 284 -8.41 -9.88 -8.74
C ARG A 284 -9.32 -10.84 -9.48
N ASP A 285 -9.76 -11.88 -8.81
CA ASP A 285 -10.59 -12.94 -9.42
C ASP A 285 -12.10 -12.75 -9.16
N GLU A 286 -12.45 -11.63 -8.49
CA GLU A 286 -13.82 -11.20 -8.22
C GLU A 286 -14.65 -12.20 -7.40
N ASP A 287 -14.01 -12.96 -6.52
CA ASP A 287 -14.68 -13.97 -5.71
C ASP A 287 -15.27 -13.43 -4.41
N GLY A 288 -14.85 -12.24 -4.00
CA GLY A 288 -15.33 -11.53 -2.82
C GLY A 288 -14.41 -11.53 -1.65
N VAL A 289 -13.25 -12.09 -1.80
CA VAL A 289 -12.15 -12.00 -0.85
C VAL A 289 -11.09 -11.09 -1.43
N LEU A 290 -10.59 -10.16 -0.62
CA LEU A 290 -9.53 -9.27 -1.08
C LEU A 290 -8.21 -10.04 -1.20
N ASN A 291 -7.41 -9.74 -2.22
CA ASN A 291 -6.11 -10.39 -2.44
C ASN A 291 -5.21 -10.50 -1.21
N LEU A 292 -5.34 -9.57 -0.24
CA LEU A 292 -4.59 -9.62 1.03
C LEU A 292 -5.07 -10.69 2.00
N ASP A 293 -6.34 -11.05 1.92
CA ASP A 293 -6.99 -12.02 2.79
C ASP A 293 -7.31 -13.32 2.02
N ASP A 294 -7.00 -13.32 0.72
CA ASP A 294 -7.31 -14.41 -0.20
C ASP A 294 -6.15 -15.40 -0.27
N ASN A 295 -6.47 -16.65 0.00
CA ASN A 295 -5.51 -17.75 -0.06
C ASN A 295 -5.30 -18.29 -1.49
N CYS A 296 -6.09 -17.79 -2.50
CA CYS A 296 -5.91 -18.05 -3.93
C CYS A 296 -6.17 -16.80 -4.80
N PRO A 297 -5.38 -15.74 -4.73
CA PRO A 297 -5.70 -14.40 -5.29
C PRO A 297 -5.94 -14.32 -6.80
N GLU A 298 -5.73 -15.41 -7.55
CA GLU A 298 -5.91 -15.48 -9.01
C GLU A 298 -6.95 -16.53 -9.44
N ILE A 299 -7.53 -17.27 -8.48
CA ILE A 299 -8.47 -18.36 -8.75
C ILE A 299 -9.63 -18.29 -7.78
N SER A 300 -10.80 -17.89 -8.29
CA SER A 300 -12.01 -17.71 -7.50
C SER A 300 -12.33 -18.88 -6.57
N ASN A 301 -12.28 -18.63 -5.26
CA ASN A 301 -12.59 -19.60 -4.20
C ASN A 301 -13.25 -18.90 -2.99
N PRO A 302 -14.48 -18.39 -3.14
CA PRO A 302 -15.17 -17.58 -2.12
C PRO A 302 -15.32 -18.24 -0.75
N ASP A 303 -15.17 -19.56 -0.67
CA ASP A 303 -15.24 -20.35 0.56
C ASP A 303 -13.89 -20.43 1.30
N GLN A 304 -12.79 -20.04 0.63
CA GLN A 304 -11.44 -19.99 1.19
C GLN A 304 -11.02 -21.31 1.85
N GLU A 305 -11.47 -22.46 1.27
CA GLU A 305 -11.11 -23.76 1.79
C GLU A 305 -9.59 -23.96 1.68
N ASP A 306 -8.98 -24.36 2.79
CA ASP A 306 -7.58 -24.68 2.97
C ASP A 306 -7.52 -25.87 3.92
N LEU A 307 -7.48 -27.06 3.33
CA LEU A 307 -7.68 -28.30 4.06
C LEU A 307 -6.47 -28.70 4.91
N ASP A 308 -5.27 -28.32 4.51
CA ASP A 308 -4.04 -28.64 5.22
C ASP A 308 -3.50 -27.50 6.10
N GLY A 309 -4.03 -26.30 5.95
CA GLY A 309 -3.75 -25.16 6.82
C GLY A 309 -2.40 -24.48 6.55
N ASP A 310 -1.89 -24.55 5.31
CA ASP A 310 -0.61 -23.96 4.93
C ASP A 310 -0.73 -22.51 4.41
N LEU A 311 -1.94 -21.97 4.36
CA LEU A 311 -2.30 -20.64 3.87
C LEU A 311 -2.39 -20.52 2.34
N THR A 312 -2.29 -21.62 1.61
CA THR A 312 -2.59 -21.71 0.19
C THR A 312 -3.94 -22.41 0.03
N GLY A 313 -4.88 -21.79 -0.65
CA GLY A 313 -6.23 -22.37 -0.76
C GLY A 313 -6.27 -23.61 -1.65
N ASP A 314 -7.16 -24.56 -1.33
CA ASP A 314 -7.33 -25.82 -2.06
C ASP A 314 -7.54 -25.61 -3.58
N ALA A 315 -8.07 -24.46 -4.00
CA ALA A 315 -8.33 -24.14 -5.39
C ALA A 315 -7.06 -23.88 -6.21
N CYS A 316 -6.03 -23.37 -5.59
CA CYS A 316 -4.75 -23.00 -6.21
C CYS A 316 -3.56 -23.77 -5.67
N ASP A 317 -3.76 -24.61 -4.66
CA ASP A 317 -2.71 -25.43 -4.06
C ASP A 317 -2.44 -26.70 -4.87
N PRO A 318 -1.30 -26.81 -5.57
CA PRO A 318 -0.89 -28.03 -6.22
C PRO A 318 -0.29 -29.04 -5.24
N CYS A 319 -0.05 -28.65 -3.99
CA CYS A 319 0.73 -29.39 -3.01
C CYS A 319 -0.02 -29.55 -1.69
N ASN A 320 -1.17 -30.20 -1.72
CA ASN A 320 -1.92 -30.48 -0.50
C ASN A 320 -1.07 -31.35 0.47
N ASN A 321 -0.64 -30.76 1.59
CA ASN A 321 0.24 -31.40 2.58
C ASN A 321 -0.40 -32.59 3.33
N LEU A 322 -1.65 -32.89 3.10
CA LEU A 322 -2.27 -34.13 3.58
C LEU A 322 -1.94 -35.32 2.69
N VAL A 323 -1.70 -35.05 1.41
CA VAL A 323 -1.38 -36.06 0.39
C VAL A 323 0.11 -36.01 0.07
N TYR A 324 0.66 -34.82 -0.16
CA TYR A 324 2.08 -34.58 -0.39
C TYR A 324 2.84 -34.50 0.94
N VAL A 325 2.92 -35.58 1.63
CA VAL A 325 3.75 -35.73 2.84
C VAL A 325 5.16 -36.18 2.48
N PRO A 326 6.17 -36.02 3.36
CA PRO A 326 7.52 -36.49 3.10
C PRO A 326 7.55 -37.94 2.66
N GLY A 327 8.01 -38.18 1.44
CA GLY A 327 8.09 -39.49 0.80
C GLY A 327 7.00 -39.81 -0.22
N ASN A 328 5.86 -39.13 -0.20
CA ASN A 328 4.85 -39.23 -1.27
C ASN A 328 5.16 -38.19 -2.37
N THR A 329 6.06 -38.55 -3.26
CA THR A 329 6.62 -37.64 -4.28
C THR A 329 5.76 -37.52 -5.52
N ASN A 330 4.79 -38.42 -5.71
CA ASN A 330 3.88 -38.43 -6.85
C ASN A 330 2.45 -37.95 -6.50
N GLY A 331 2.17 -37.71 -5.21
CA GLY A 331 0.88 -37.25 -4.74
C GLY A 331 -0.25 -38.27 -4.83
N ASP A 332 0.08 -39.58 -4.87
CA ASP A 332 -0.96 -40.58 -4.92
C ASP A 332 -1.48 -40.99 -3.52
N VAL A 333 -2.65 -41.60 -3.50
CA VAL A 333 -3.35 -42.00 -2.27
C VAL A 333 -3.67 -43.49 -2.28
N THR A 334 -3.68 -44.12 -1.09
CA THR A 334 -3.97 -45.53 -0.94
C THR A 334 -5.38 -45.94 -1.37
N GLU A 335 -6.34 -45.00 -1.28
CA GLU A 335 -7.73 -45.19 -1.68
C GLU A 335 -8.25 -43.94 -2.38
N ALA A 336 -8.93 -44.07 -3.50
CA ALA A 336 -9.53 -42.93 -4.21
C ALA A 336 -10.48 -42.14 -3.31
N ASN A 337 -10.38 -40.82 -3.37
CA ASN A 337 -11.13 -39.84 -2.55
C ASN A 337 -10.78 -39.88 -1.03
N THR A 338 -9.55 -40.24 -0.71
CA THR A 338 -9.01 -40.12 0.66
C THR A 338 -7.76 -39.26 0.63
N TYR A 339 -7.39 -38.72 1.80
CA TYR A 339 -6.13 -37.98 1.99
C TYR A 339 -5.07 -38.92 2.65
N ASN A 340 -5.13 -40.22 2.40
CA ASN A 340 -4.15 -41.14 2.93
C ASN A 340 -3.03 -41.36 1.89
N PRO A 341 -1.86 -40.74 2.06
CA PRO A 341 -0.77 -40.81 1.10
C PRO A 341 -0.30 -42.27 0.92
N ALA A 342 0.04 -42.60 -0.32
CA ALA A 342 0.66 -43.91 -0.63
C ALA A 342 2.15 -43.67 -0.81
N ILE A 343 2.97 -44.14 0.13
CA ILE A 343 4.43 -44.06 -0.01
C ILE A 343 4.92 -45.44 -0.48
N ASP A 344 5.26 -45.57 -1.75
CA ASP A 344 5.59 -46.83 -2.36
C ASP A 344 6.69 -46.75 -3.45
N VAL A 345 6.80 -47.78 -4.25
CA VAL A 345 7.83 -47.86 -5.29
C VAL A 345 7.66 -46.83 -6.41
N PHE A 346 6.44 -46.30 -6.60
CA PHE A 346 6.19 -45.31 -7.62
C PHE A 346 6.78 -43.94 -7.22
N ASP A 347 6.85 -43.62 -5.92
CA ASP A 347 7.54 -42.45 -5.40
C ASP A 347 9.03 -42.49 -5.66
N ILE A 348 9.65 -43.68 -5.44
CA ILE A 348 11.06 -43.91 -5.75
C ILE A 348 11.33 -43.64 -7.23
N LEU A 349 10.46 -44.12 -8.12
CA LEU A 349 10.60 -43.92 -9.55
C LEU A 349 10.44 -42.44 -9.92
N THR A 350 9.47 -41.78 -9.35
CA THR A 350 9.23 -40.34 -9.57
C THR A 350 10.44 -39.53 -9.13
N LEU A 351 10.92 -39.69 -7.90
CA LEU A 351 12.09 -38.99 -7.40
C LEU A 351 13.36 -39.27 -8.21
N SER A 352 13.56 -40.55 -8.64
CA SER A 352 14.69 -40.93 -9.49
C SER A 352 14.65 -40.22 -10.84
N ASP A 353 13.48 -40.19 -11.49
CA ASP A 353 13.31 -39.53 -12.78
C ASP A 353 13.56 -38.01 -12.68
N LEU A 354 13.19 -37.37 -11.56
CA LEU A 354 13.45 -35.97 -11.30
C LEU A 354 14.93 -35.66 -11.14
N ILE A 355 15.65 -36.48 -10.39
CA ILE A 355 17.09 -36.36 -10.19
C ILE A 355 17.84 -36.58 -11.51
N ASP A 356 17.46 -37.59 -12.28
CA ASP A 356 18.10 -37.92 -13.57
C ASP A 356 17.90 -36.83 -14.64
N ASN A 357 16.81 -36.05 -14.56
CA ASN A 357 16.53 -34.95 -15.48
C ASN A 357 17.08 -33.61 -14.98
N GLU A 358 17.88 -33.58 -13.91
CA GLU A 358 18.46 -32.37 -13.29
C GLU A 358 17.39 -31.31 -12.90
N ILE A 359 16.19 -31.76 -12.55
CA ILE A 359 15.13 -30.89 -12.08
C ILE A 359 15.39 -30.62 -10.60
N SER A 360 16.22 -29.61 -10.32
CA SER A 360 16.63 -29.19 -8.98
C SER A 360 15.62 -28.29 -8.26
N SER A 361 14.55 -27.91 -8.94
CA SER A 361 13.44 -27.18 -8.36
C SER A 361 12.15 -27.59 -9.04
N LEU A 362 11.45 -28.51 -8.44
CA LEU A 362 10.03 -28.57 -8.69
C LEU A 362 9.39 -27.46 -7.87
N SER A 363 8.58 -26.69 -8.58
CA SER A 363 7.70 -25.74 -7.97
C SER A 363 7.09 -26.30 -6.68
N SER A 364 7.36 -25.67 -5.57
CA SER A 364 6.57 -25.56 -4.35
C SER A 364 6.38 -26.76 -3.42
N CYS A 365 6.44 -28.01 -3.83
CA CYS A 365 6.29 -29.13 -2.89
C CYS A 365 7.66 -29.57 -2.34
N THR A 366 7.96 -29.23 -1.09
CA THR A 366 9.23 -29.53 -0.40
C THR A 366 9.35 -30.97 0.09
N GLU A 367 8.35 -31.80 -0.13
CA GLU A 367 8.23 -33.19 0.34
C GLU A 367 9.29 -34.13 -0.25
N MET A 368 10.01 -33.70 -1.26
CA MET A 368 11.07 -34.44 -1.93
C MET A 368 12.45 -34.19 -1.33
N ASP A 369 12.65 -33.11 -0.58
CA ASP A 369 13.86 -32.86 0.20
C ASP A 369 13.72 -33.51 1.58
N LEU A 370 13.93 -34.83 1.59
CA LEU A 370 13.70 -35.65 2.78
C LEU A 370 14.78 -35.48 3.85
N LEU A 371 15.90 -34.85 3.49
CA LEU A 371 16.97 -34.48 4.42
C LEU A 371 16.88 -33.06 4.91
N ALA A 372 15.98 -32.24 4.36
CA ALA A 372 15.82 -30.80 4.66
C ALA A 372 17.15 -30.03 4.53
N ASP A 373 17.91 -30.33 3.45
CA ASP A 373 19.21 -29.68 3.17
C ASP A 373 19.15 -28.68 2.01
N GLU A 374 17.93 -28.31 1.58
CA GLU A 374 17.61 -27.39 0.48
C GLU A 374 18.06 -27.93 -0.91
N SER A 375 18.26 -29.22 -1.04
CA SER A 375 18.63 -29.82 -2.34
C SER A 375 18.04 -31.23 -2.55
N ILE A 376 17.31 -31.39 -3.64
CA ILE A 376 16.76 -32.68 -4.04
C ILE A 376 17.85 -33.43 -4.80
N ASN A 377 18.31 -34.54 -4.25
CA ASN A 377 19.42 -35.31 -4.83
C ASN A 377 19.37 -36.79 -4.45
N GLN A 378 20.42 -37.54 -4.85
CA GLN A 378 20.50 -38.98 -4.62
C GLN A 378 20.47 -39.40 -3.13
N PHE A 379 20.73 -38.50 -2.20
CA PHE A 379 20.67 -38.81 -0.78
C PHE A 379 19.24 -38.87 -0.29
N ASP A 380 18.34 -38.02 -0.83
CA ASP A 380 16.89 -38.06 -0.57
C ASP A 380 16.31 -39.37 -1.13
N LEU A 381 16.76 -39.77 -2.33
CA LEU A 381 16.35 -41.04 -2.92
C LEU A 381 16.74 -42.25 -2.03
N ILE A 382 17.89 -42.21 -1.38
CA ILE A 382 18.31 -43.26 -0.44
C ILE A 382 17.39 -43.28 0.78
N VAL A 383 17.03 -42.11 1.32
CA VAL A 383 16.08 -42.00 2.45
C VAL A 383 14.72 -42.56 2.04
N LEU A 384 14.21 -42.19 0.86
CA LEU A 384 12.94 -42.69 0.36
C LEU A 384 12.92 -44.21 0.16
N ILE A 385 13.99 -44.77 -0.38
CA ILE A 385 14.12 -46.21 -0.50
C ILE A 385 14.05 -46.91 0.87
N ASP A 386 14.72 -46.33 1.89
CA ASP A 386 14.67 -46.88 3.25
C ASP A 386 13.27 -46.79 3.86
N MET A 387 12.55 -45.66 3.65
CA MET A 387 11.16 -45.51 4.08
C MET A 387 10.24 -46.57 3.46
N VAL A 388 10.27 -46.73 2.15
CA VAL A 388 9.45 -47.72 1.43
C VAL A 388 9.79 -49.15 1.85
N MET A 389 11.07 -49.48 2.02
CA MET A 389 11.51 -50.82 2.40
C MET A 389 11.23 -51.15 3.87
N SER A 390 11.20 -50.16 4.75
CA SER A 390 10.89 -50.37 6.18
C SER A 390 9.40 -50.38 6.46
N GLY A 391 8.58 -49.88 5.55
CA GLY A 391 7.12 -49.74 5.73
C GLY A 391 6.74 -48.75 6.81
N SER A 392 7.55 -47.73 6.98
CA SER A 392 7.38 -46.68 8.00
C SER A 392 6.88 -45.38 7.37
#